data_8acb897bbc1873b42a851e5ba0a97c8b
#
_entry.id   8acb897bbc1873b42a851e5ba0a97c8b
#
_cell.length_a   1.000
_cell.length_b   1.000
_cell.length_c   1.000
_cell.angle_alpha   90.00
_cell.angle_beta   90.00
_cell.angle_gamma   90.00
#
_symmetry.space_group_name_H-M   'P 1'
#
loop_
_entity.id
_entity.type
_entity.pdbx_description
1 polymer ?
#
loop_
_entity_poly.entity_id
_entity_poly.type
_entity_poly.pdbx_seq_one_letter_code
_entity_poly.pdbx_strand_id
1 'polypeptide(L)'
;MMCFSCRVTSDAKVVFLDVIPTPQDIISDFSYICLLLTIKFEYMENISRRTAIKTFLAGGVALATTGIEAAAAAKKKTDVKETLKGNVRHSVSKWCFGDYKLDEFCEICKHIGIESVELLDPVDWPIVQKHGLTVAMAQGAGLGIDRGFNDPALHDELVASYEKVIPMVADAGLTNLICFSGRRNGVTDLQGWENCEKGLKRLIPLAEKHKVVLTMELLNSVGHKDYLCDHTVWGAELCRRIGSPNFKLLYDIYHMQIMEGNIIENIRKYHPYFSHVHTGGSPGRAEIDETQELYYPAIIKALMETGYKGFVGQEFVPAQEDKIASLEKCIRICDV
;
A
#
# COMPACT_ATOMS: atom_id res chain seq x y z
N MET A 1 -37.48 -37.98 -7.09
CA MET A 1 -36.74 -39.13 -7.65
C MET A 1 -36.62 -38.88 -9.16
N MET A 2 -35.60 -38.16 -9.57
CA MET A 2 -35.32 -37.89 -10.98
C MET A 2 -34.17 -38.76 -11.44
N CYS A 3 -34.41 -39.54 -12.48
CA CYS A 3 -33.47 -40.49 -13.05
C CYS A 3 -32.54 -39.76 -14.01
N PHE A 4 -31.23 -39.70 -13.71
CA PHE A 4 -30.25 -39.21 -14.65
C PHE A 4 -29.77 -40.34 -15.55
N SER A 5 -29.92 -40.20 -16.84
CA SER A 5 -29.35 -41.11 -17.83
C SER A 5 -28.00 -40.56 -18.27
N CYS A 6 -26.95 -41.28 -17.95
CA CYS A 6 -25.59 -40.97 -18.43
C CYS A 6 -25.27 -41.92 -19.60
N ARG A 7 -25.02 -41.42 -20.82
CA ARG A 7 -24.53 -42.19 -21.96
C ARG A 7 -23.06 -41.82 -22.22
N VAL A 8 -22.21 -42.81 -22.13
CA VAL A 8 -20.79 -42.68 -22.51
C VAL A 8 -20.66 -43.14 -23.95
N THR A 9 -20.12 -42.28 -24.83
CA THR A 9 -19.79 -42.63 -26.21
C THR A 9 -18.32 -43.05 -26.32
N SER A 10 -17.95 -43.81 -27.34
CA SER A 10 -16.64 -44.43 -27.54
C SER A 10 -15.44 -43.47 -27.63
N ASP A 11 -15.66 -42.17 -27.72
CA ASP A 11 -14.62 -41.17 -27.95
C ASP A 11 -14.34 -40.28 -26.73
N ALA A 12 -14.66 -40.75 -25.51
CA ALA A 12 -14.32 -40.07 -24.25
C ALA A 12 -14.75 -38.57 -24.15
N LYS A 13 -15.83 -38.19 -24.81
CA LYS A 13 -16.45 -36.87 -24.61
C LYS A 13 -17.71 -37.01 -23.76
N VAL A 14 -17.71 -36.34 -22.61
CA VAL A 14 -18.91 -36.21 -21.77
C VAL A 14 -19.63 -34.94 -22.20
N VAL A 15 -20.83 -35.06 -22.75
CA VAL A 15 -21.68 -33.91 -23.10
C VAL A 15 -22.72 -33.74 -21.99
N PHE A 16 -22.69 -32.60 -21.33
CA PHE A 16 -23.74 -32.20 -20.39
C PHE A 16 -24.82 -31.45 -21.16
N LEU A 17 -26.05 -31.89 -21.07
CA LEU A 17 -27.20 -31.14 -21.54
C LEU A 17 -27.62 -30.16 -20.43
N ASP A 18 -27.61 -28.88 -20.74
CA ASP A 18 -27.97 -27.79 -19.84
C ASP A 18 -29.44 -27.89 -19.41
N VAL A 19 -29.67 -28.15 -18.14
CA VAL A 19 -30.90 -27.77 -17.46
C VAL A 19 -30.56 -26.65 -16.52
N ILE A 20 -31.01 -25.44 -16.83
CA ILE A 20 -30.82 -24.26 -15.99
C ILE A 20 -31.73 -24.40 -14.76
N PRO A 21 -31.17 -24.55 -13.54
CA PRO A 21 -32.00 -24.63 -12.33
C PRO A 21 -32.54 -23.24 -11.97
N THR A 22 -33.75 -23.21 -11.43
CA THR A 22 -34.34 -21.96 -10.93
C THR A 22 -33.67 -21.52 -9.61
N PRO A 23 -33.74 -20.23 -9.25
CA PRO A 23 -33.07 -19.71 -8.04
C PRO A 23 -33.48 -20.34 -6.71
N GLN A 24 -34.55 -21.11 -6.67
CA GLN A 24 -35.02 -21.81 -5.47
C GLN A 24 -34.38 -23.20 -5.24
N ASP A 25 -33.71 -23.74 -6.24
CA ASP A 25 -33.11 -25.10 -6.15
C ASP A 25 -31.66 -25.08 -5.59
N ILE A 26 -31.08 -23.87 -5.36
CA ILE A 26 -29.65 -23.69 -5.03
C ILE A 26 -29.37 -23.78 -3.51
N ILE A 27 -30.40 -23.82 -2.65
CA ILE A 27 -30.18 -23.62 -1.19
C ILE A 27 -30.07 -24.95 -0.39
N SER A 28 -30.24 -26.13 -0.97
CA SER A 28 -30.37 -27.34 -0.15
C SER A 28 -29.30 -28.42 -0.23
N ASP A 29 -28.16 -28.23 -0.94
CA ASP A 29 -27.24 -29.39 -0.97
C ASP A 29 -25.73 -29.03 -1.01
N PHE A 30 -25.19 -28.74 0.16
CA PHE A 30 -23.73 -28.64 0.43
C PHE A 30 -22.99 -29.95 0.06
N SER A 31 -23.70 -31.10 0.08
CA SER A 31 -23.20 -32.44 -0.27
C SER A 31 -22.84 -32.55 -1.75
N TYR A 32 -23.55 -31.81 -2.64
CA TYR A 32 -23.34 -31.89 -4.09
C TYR A 32 -22.05 -31.16 -4.52
N ILE A 33 -21.74 -30.05 -3.88
CA ILE A 33 -20.50 -29.29 -4.15
C ILE A 33 -19.27 -30.07 -3.68
N CYS A 34 -19.34 -30.71 -2.52
CA CYS A 34 -18.27 -31.58 -2.03
C CYS A 34 -18.03 -32.78 -2.95
N LEU A 35 -19.07 -33.39 -3.49
CA LEU A 35 -18.95 -34.52 -4.42
C LEU A 35 -18.28 -34.12 -5.73
N LEU A 36 -18.63 -32.96 -6.30
CA LEU A 36 -18.03 -32.46 -7.53
C LEU A 36 -16.57 -32.07 -7.34
N LEU A 37 -16.19 -31.50 -6.19
CA LEU A 37 -14.82 -31.20 -5.85
C LEU A 37 -13.97 -32.46 -5.65
N THR A 38 -14.51 -33.49 -5.02
CA THR A 38 -13.82 -34.78 -4.82
C THR A 38 -13.56 -35.49 -6.16
N ILE A 39 -14.54 -35.53 -7.06
CA ILE A 39 -14.40 -36.12 -8.40
C ILE A 39 -13.35 -35.37 -9.23
N LYS A 40 -13.31 -34.04 -9.13
CA LYS A 40 -12.32 -33.21 -9.84
C LYS A 40 -10.90 -33.43 -9.32
N PHE A 41 -10.74 -33.65 -8.02
CA PHE A 41 -9.43 -33.90 -7.39
C PHE A 41 -8.89 -35.28 -7.77
N GLU A 42 -9.68 -36.35 -7.73
CA GLU A 42 -9.29 -37.69 -8.16
C GLU A 42 -8.97 -37.76 -9.67
N TYR A 43 -9.68 -37.00 -10.50
CA TYR A 43 -9.44 -36.97 -11.95
C TYR A 43 -8.10 -36.29 -12.28
N MET A 44 -7.71 -35.22 -11.56
CA MET A 44 -6.43 -34.54 -11.76
C MET A 44 -5.23 -35.38 -11.28
N GLU A 45 -5.33 -36.10 -10.17
CA GLU A 45 -4.27 -37.03 -9.72
C GLU A 45 -4.04 -38.18 -10.71
N ASN A 46 -5.08 -38.73 -11.30
CA ASN A 46 -4.95 -39.84 -12.27
C ASN A 46 -4.33 -39.40 -13.60
N ILE A 47 -4.54 -38.19 -14.07
CA ILE A 47 -3.88 -37.66 -15.27
C ILE A 47 -2.39 -37.48 -15.04
N SER A 48 -1.99 -36.93 -13.89
CA SER A 48 -0.59 -36.71 -13.52
C SER A 48 0.22 -38.02 -13.46
N ARG A 49 -0.36 -39.08 -12.85
CA ARG A 49 0.29 -40.39 -12.73
C ARG A 49 0.44 -41.12 -14.07
N ARG A 50 -0.54 -41.04 -14.95
CA ARG A 50 -0.50 -41.68 -16.29
C ARG A 50 0.51 -41.00 -17.22
N THR A 51 0.68 -39.69 -17.14
CA THR A 51 1.66 -38.93 -17.91
C THR A 51 3.08 -39.25 -17.43
N ALA A 52 3.31 -39.29 -16.11
CA ALA A 52 4.60 -39.64 -15.52
C ALA A 52 5.06 -41.07 -15.92
N ILE A 53 4.13 -42.08 -15.93
CA ILE A 53 4.45 -43.47 -16.28
C ILE A 53 4.79 -43.60 -17.77
N LYS A 54 4.11 -42.87 -18.67
CA LYS A 54 4.41 -42.95 -20.12
C LYS A 54 5.76 -42.32 -20.47
N THR A 55 6.18 -41.26 -19.76
CA THR A 55 7.49 -40.63 -19.96
C THR A 55 8.63 -41.52 -19.43
N PHE A 56 8.40 -42.30 -18.37
CA PHE A 56 9.40 -43.21 -17.79
C PHE A 56 9.61 -44.45 -18.62
N LEU A 57 8.61 -44.99 -19.34
CA LEU A 57 8.69 -46.21 -20.15
C LEU A 57 9.23 -45.98 -21.57
N ALA A 58 9.25 -44.77 -22.08
CA ALA A 58 9.77 -44.41 -23.41
C ALA A 58 11.23 -43.92 -23.38
N GLY A 59 11.86 -43.73 -22.23
CA GLY A 59 13.19 -43.14 -22.05
C GLY A 59 14.25 -44.08 -21.42
N GLY A 60 14.05 -45.37 -21.50
CA GLY A 60 15.04 -46.34 -20.99
C GLY A 60 16.31 -46.38 -21.83
N VAL A 61 17.42 -46.07 -21.18
CA VAL A 61 18.82 -46.34 -21.61
C VAL A 61 19.35 -45.43 -22.73
N ALA A 62 19.48 -44.14 -22.47
CA ALA A 62 20.63 -43.34 -22.99
C ALA A 62 20.49 -41.91 -22.40
N LEU A 63 21.05 -41.64 -21.25
CA LEU A 63 21.31 -40.26 -20.76
C LEU A 63 21.80 -40.24 -19.29
N ALA A 64 22.89 -40.99 -19.05
CA ALA A 64 23.58 -40.89 -17.77
C ALA A 64 24.72 -39.85 -17.79
N THR A 65 24.99 -39.15 -18.90
CA THR A 65 26.10 -38.19 -19.01
C THR A 65 25.75 -36.78 -19.39
N THR A 66 24.50 -36.50 -19.76
CA THR A 66 24.06 -35.10 -20.12
C THR A 66 23.22 -34.45 -19.04
N GLY A 67 22.83 -35.12 -17.97
CA GLY A 67 21.97 -34.62 -16.90
C GLY A 67 22.66 -33.61 -15.97
N ILE A 68 23.99 -33.65 -15.87
CA ILE A 68 24.72 -32.76 -14.93
C ILE A 68 24.91 -31.36 -15.56
N GLU A 69 25.15 -31.27 -16.88
CA GLU A 69 25.31 -30.00 -17.57
C GLU A 69 23.96 -29.26 -17.75
N ALA A 70 22.84 -29.97 -17.95
CA ALA A 70 21.51 -29.36 -18.06
C ALA A 70 21.00 -28.80 -16.70
N ALA A 71 21.38 -29.41 -15.57
CA ALA A 71 21.07 -28.90 -14.24
C ALA A 71 21.91 -27.66 -13.87
N ALA A 72 23.15 -27.58 -14.41
CA ALA A 72 23.99 -26.39 -14.25
C ALA A 72 23.58 -25.23 -15.18
N ALA A 73 23.01 -25.53 -16.37
CA ALA A 73 22.49 -24.53 -17.28
C ALA A 73 21.10 -23.95 -16.83
N ALA A 74 20.30 -24.75 -16.12
CA ALA A 74 19.03 -24.27 -15.54
C ALA A 74 19.24 -23.31 -14.36
N LYS A 75 20.45 -23.23 -13.77
CA LYS A 75 20.80 -22.31 -12.68
C LYS A 75 21.36 -20.96 -13.14
N LYS A 76 21.43 -20.72 -14.45
CA LYS A 76 21.71 -19.41 -15.04
C LYS A 76 20.51 -18.87 -15.81
N LYS A 77 19.32 -18.80 -15.17
CA LYS A 77 18.42 -17.69 -15.44
C LYS A 77 19.14 -16.48 -14.85
N THR A 78 19.79 -15.71 -15.69
CA THR A 78 20.15 -14.33 -15.38
C THR A 78 18.86 -13.69 -14.91
N ASP A 79 18.76 -13.34 -13.63
CA ASP A 79 17.75 -12.41 -13.12
C ASP A 79 18.00 -11.10 -13.87
N VAL A 80 17.39 -10.97 -15.04
CA VAL A 80 17.19 -9.67 -15.65
C VAL A 80 16.20 -9.00 -14.71
N LYS A 81 16.73 -8.15 -13.82
CA LYS A 81 15.90 -7.37 -12.89
C LYS A 81 14.94 -6.58 -13.77
N GLU A 82 13.67 -6.95 -13.72
CA GLU A 82 12.61 -6.28 -14.48
C GLU A 82 12.58 -4.82 -14.02
N THR A 83 12.82 -3.90 -14.95
CA THR A 83 12.81 -2.46 -14.64
C THR A 83 11.40 -2.02 -14.30
N LEU A 84 11.25 -1.14 -13.32
CA LEU A 84 9.97 -0.53 -12.98
C LEU A 84 9.42 0.24 -14.18
N LYS A 85 8.09 0.28 -14.34
CA LYS A 85 7.39 0.96 -15.45
C LYS A 85 7.55 2.47 -15.40
N GLY A 86 7.83 3.05 -14.22
CA GLY A 86 8.03 4.48 -14.04
C GLY A 86 6.74 5.31 -14.01
N ASN A 87 5.58 4.66 -13.89
CA ASN A 87 4.29 5.34 -13.75
C ASN A 87 4.06 5.82 -12.32
N VAL A 88 4.65 5.16 -11.33
CA VAL A 88 4.50 5.43 -9.90
C VAL A 88 5.84 5.89 -9.34
N ARG A 89 5.84 6.98 -8.59
CA ARG A 89 7.00 7.44 -7.83
C ARG A 89 7.01 6.76 -6.46
N HIS A 90 7.99 5.91 -6.23
CA HIS A 90 8.07 5.11 -5.02
C HIS A 90 8.85 5.81 -3.91
N SER A 91 8.31 5.75 -2.70
CA SER A 91 8.95 6.18 -1.46
C SER A 91 8.90 5.07 -0.41
N VAL A 92 9.64 5.23 0.68
CA VAL A 92 9.60 4.33 1.84
C VAL A 92 9.82 5.07 3.14
N SER A 93 9.02 4.75 4.15
CA SER A 93 9.14 5.29 5.50
C SER A 93 10.30 4.62 6.25
N LYS A 94 11.31 5.40 6.62
CA LYS A 94 12.56 4.89 7.24
C LYS A 94 12.32 4.14 8.55
N TRP A 95 11.36 4.57 9.35
CA TRP A 95 11.10 3.99 10.66
C TRP A 95 10.71 2.50 10.58
N CYS A 96 10.07 2.05 9.47
CA CYS A 96 9.71 0.65 9.24
C CYS A 96 10.95 -0.26 9.07
N PHE A 97 12.09 0.33 8.74
CA PHE A 97 13.37 -0.34 8.48
C PHE A 97 14.45 0.13 9.46
N GLY A 98 14.09 0.22 10.76
CA GLY A 98 14.95 0.75 11.82
C GLY A 98 16.31 0.06 11.97
N ASP A 99 16.39 -1.23 11.63
CA ASP A 99 17.62 -2.04 11.73
C ASP A 99 18.73 -1.61 10.75
N TYR A 100 18.39 -0.88 9.68
CA TYR A 100 19.35 -0.40 8.69
C TYR A 100 19.85 1.00 9.03
N LYS A 101 21.15 1.23 8.87
CA LYS A 101 21.69 2.60 8.91
C LYS A 101 21.16 3.38 7.72
N LEU A 102 20.83 4.65 7.90
CA LEU A 102 20.21 5.48 6.87
C LEU A 102 21.01 5.52 5.57
N ASP A 103 22.33 5.66 5.67
CA ASP A 103 23.24 5.73 4.53
C ASP A 103 23.20 4.46 3.67
N GLU A 104 23.30 3.30 4.31
CA GLU A 104 23.18 1.99 3.68
C GLU A 104 21.79 1.76 3.09
N PHE A 105 20.75 2.15 3.82
CA PHE A 105 19.37 2.01 3.37
C PHE A 105 19.08 2.84 2.11
N CYS A 106 19.64 4.04 2.02
CA CYS A 106 19.54 4.87 0.82
C CYS A 106 20.17 4.20 -0.41
N GLU A 107 21.31 3.55 -0.28
CA GLU A 107 21.94 2.78 -1.37
C GLU A 107 21.04 1.64 -1.83
N ILE A 108 20.47 0.88 -0.89
CA ILE A 108 19.53 -0.21 -1.17
C ILE A 108 18.29 0.35 -1.89
N CYS A 109 17.67 1.40 -1.35
CA CYS A 109 16.49 2.02 -1.94
C CYS A 109 16.73 2.46 -3.38
N LYS A 110 17.84 3.13 -3.64
CA LYS A 110 18.23 3.53 -5.00
C LYS A 110 18.40 2.34 -5.94
N HIS A 111 19.01 1.26 -5.44
CA HIS A 111 19.24 0.05 -6.23
C HIS A 111 17.93 -0.63 -6.65
N ILE A 112 16.90 -0.65 -5.79
CA ILE A 112 15.61 -1.26 -6.09
C ILE A 112 14.62 -0.33 -6.81
N GLY A 113 15.00 0.94 -7.06
CA GLY A 113 14.20 1.89 -7.83
C GLY A 113 13.30 2.81 -7.01
N ILE A 114 13.53 2.92 -5.70
CA ILE A 114 12.89 3.92 -4.84
C ILE A 114 13.55 5.28 -5.06
N GLU A 115 12.73 6.34 -5.14
CA GLU A 115 13.17 7.71 -5.36
C GLU A 115 13.25 8.52 -4.05
N SER A 116 12.62 8.05 -2.97
CA SER A 116 12.48 8.79 -1.71
C SER A 116 12.57 7.89 -0.49
N VAL A 117 13.31 8.35 0.53
CA VAL A 117 13.25 7.81 1.91
C VAL A 117 12.70 8.89 2.80
N GLU A 118 11.64 8.62 3.53
CA GLU A 118 10.82 9.67 4.16
C GLU A 118 10.58 9.48 5.66
N LEU A 119 9.82 10.41 6.25
CA LEU A 119 9.57 10.56 7.68
C LEU A 119 10.88 10.69 8.46
N LEU A 120 11.70 11.63 8.01
CA LEU A 120 13.02 11.95 8.54
C LEU A 120 13.09 13.39 9.02
N ASP A 121 13.90 13.61 10.05
CA ASP A 121 14.19 14.93 10.61
C ASP A 121 15.20 15.72 9.77
N PRO A 122 15.27 17.05 9.90
CA PRO A 122 16.16 17.91 9.11
C PRO A 122 17.63 17.48 9.11
N VAL A 123 18.12 16.90 10.19
CA VAL A 123 19.52 16.43 10.30
C VAL A 123 19.83 15.28 9.33
N ASP A 124 18.82 14.50 8.94
CA ASP A 124 18.97 13.32 8.10
C ASP A 124 18.78 13.60 6.60
N TRP A 125 18.13 14.71 6.23
CA TRP A 125 17.83 15.03 4.83
C TRP A 125 19.08 15.08 3.92
N PRO A 126 20.22 15.70 4.35
CA PRO A 126 21.43 15.71 3.54
C PRO A 126 22.00 14.31 3.25
N ILE A 127 21.78 13.34 4.17
CA ILE A 127 22.20 11.94 3.96
C ILE A 127 21.42 11.32 2.81
N VAL A 128 20.11 11.52 2.76
CA VAL A 128 19.25 11.03 1.66
C VAL A 128 19.65 11.68 0.33
N GLN A 129 19.81 13.00 0.35
CA GLN A 129 20.09 13.79 -0.87
C GLN A 129 21.44 13.49 -1.50
N LYS A 130 22.48 13.15 -0.73
CA LYS A 130 23.79 12.75 -1.29
C LYS A 130 23.73 11.48 -2.15
N HIS A 131 22.71 10.60 -1.93
CA HIS A 131 22.45 9.43 -2.76
C HIS A 131 21.61 9.75 -4.00
N GLY A 132 21.19 11.02 -4.20
CA GLY A 132 20.32 11.44 -5.28
C GLY A 132 18.86 11.05 -5.07
N LEU A 133 18.47 10.76 -3.82
CA LEU A 133 17.09 10.53 -3.40
C LEU A 133 16.50 11.82 -2.82
N THR A 134 15.18 11.88 -2.68
CA THR A 134 14.47 12.97 -2.00
C THR A 134 13.82 12.49 -0.70
N VAL A 135 13.22 13.41 0.06
CA VAL A 135 12.37 13.13 1.21
C VAL A 135 10.95 13.59 0.86
N ALA A 136 10.11 12.65 0.44
CA ALA A 136 8.76 12.96 -0.08
C ALA A 136 7.81 13.46 1.00
N MET A 137 8.02 13.05 2.25
CA MET A 137 7.33 13.51 3.44
C MET A 137 8.36 13.86 4.53
N ALA A 138 8.59 15.12 4.76
CA ALA A 138 9.46 15.61 5.82
C ALA A 138 8.75 15.61 7.18
N GLN A 139 9.52 15.40 8.24
CA GLN A 139 9.09 15.63 9.62
C GLN A 139 10.05 16.60 10.32
N GLY A 140 9.96 16.74 11.63
CA GLY A 140 10.82 17.60 12.43
C GLY A 140 10.12 18.81 13.01
N ALA A 141 8.84 18.98 12.72
CA ALA A 141 7.94 19.92 13.39
C ALA A 141 6.87 19.16 14.18
N GLY A 142 6.13 19.89 15.02
CA GLY A 142 5.04 19.31 15.79
C GLY A 142 5.46 18.69 17.11
N LEU A 143 4.50 18.07 17.78
CA LEU A 143 4.62 17.55 19.16
C LEU A 143 4.23 16.07 19.23
N GLY A 144 4.24 15.37 18.09
CA GLY A 144 3.80 13.98 17.94
C GLY A 144 2.31 13.85 17.60
N ILE A 145 1.90 12.59 17.37
CA ILE A 145 0.57 12.27 16.84
C ILE A 145 -0.57 12.71 17.77
N ASP A 146 -0.40 12.54 19.07
CA ASP A 146 -1.44 12.79 20.07
C ASP A 146 -1.65 14.27 20.39
N ARG A 147 -0.62 15.10 20.20
CA ARG A 147 -0.58 16.51 20.55
C ARG A 147 -0.56 17.37 19.28
N GLY A 148 -1.75 17.59 18.70
CA GLY A 148 -1.90 18.24 17.40
C GLY A 148 -2.80 19.49 17.44
N PHE A 149 -3.21 19.92 16.27
CA PHE A 149 -3.89 21.19 16.05
C PHE A 149 -5.33 21.26 16.61
N ASN A 150 -5.90 20.14 17.05
CA ASN A 150 -7.21 20.13 17.73
C ASN A 150 -7.15 20.77 19.14
N ASP A 151 -5.98 20.87 19.75
CA ASP A 151 -5.83 21.49 21.06
C ASP A 151 -5.39 22.96 20.95
N PRO A 152 -6.29 23.95 21.16
CA PRO A 152 -5.92 25.36 21.08
C PRO A 152 -4.83 25.80 22.05
N ALA A 153 -4.64 25.07 23.18
CA ALA A 153 -3.59 25.40 24.16
C ALA A 153 -2.19 25.08 23.60
N LEU A 154 -2.10 24.24 22.59
CA LEU A 154 -0.84 23.87 21.93
C LEU A 154 -0.50 24.74 20.70
N HIS A 155 -1.42 25.60 20.24
CA HIS A 155 -1.23 26.33 18.98
C HIS A 155 0.03 27.20 18.97
N ASP A 156 0.38 27.88 20.05
CA ASP A 156 1.56 28.74 20.08
C ASP A 156 2.85 27.93 19.98
N GLU A 157 2.92 26.79 20.69
CA GLU A 157 4.06 25.87 20.63
C GLU A 157 4.18 25.22 19.25
N LEU A 158 3.06 24.72 18.70
CA LEU A 158 3.01 24.13 17.37
C LEU A 158 3.42 25.13 16.29
N VAL A 159 2.82 26.33 16.29
CA VAL A 159 3.14 27.37 15.30
C VAL A 159 4.62 27.72 15.35
N ALA A 160 5.18 27.98 16.53
CA ALA A 160 6.59 28.30 16.68
C ALA A 160 7.53 27.16 16.19
N SER A 161 7.10 25.89 16.32
CA SER A 161 7.83 24.74 15.80
C SER A 161 7.79 24.69 14.27
N TYR A 162 6.61 24.80 13.67
CA TYR A 162 6.45 24.76 12.21
C TYR A 162 7.07 25.97 11.52
N GLU A 163 7.04 27.18 12.11
CA GLU A 163 7.69 28.38 11.58
C GLU A 163 9.21 28.22 11.40
N LYS A 164 9.85 27.39 12.24
CA LYS A 164 11.27 27.06 12.11
C LYS A 164 11.53 26.06 10.99
N VAL A 165 10.68 25.05 10.85
CA VAL A 165 10.94 23.90 9.95
C VAL A 165 10.47 24.18 8.52
N ILE A 166 9.39 24.95 8.30
CA ILE A 166 8.89 25.28 6.96
C ILE A 166 9.98 25.87 6.04
N PRO A 167 10.77 26.88 6.45
CA PRO A 167 11.88 27.38 5.63
C PRO A 167 12.93 26.30 5.35
N MET A 168 13.26 25.44 6.33
CA MET A 168 14.24 24.36 6.15
C MET A 168 13.80 23.34 5.11
N VAL A 169 12.50 23.00 5.08
CA VAL A 169 11.91 22.11 4.05
C VAL A 169 12.10 22.71 2.66
N ALA A 170 11.80 24.01 2.50
CA ALA A 170 11.97 24.72 1.23
C ALA A 170 13.43 24.82 0.79
N ASP A 171 14.32 25.18 1.71
CA ASP A 171 15.77 25.32 1.45
C ASP A 171 16.40 23.98 1.05
N ALA A 172 15.89 22.87 1.59
CA ALA A 172 16.26 21.52 1.18
C ALA A 172 15.62 21.06 -0.14
N GLY A 173 14.79 21.89 -0.79
CA GLY A 173 14.07 21.52 -2.03
C GLY A 173 12.97 20.47 -1.82
N LEU A 174 12.49 20.31 -0.59
CA LEU A 174 11.41 19.40 -0.23
C LEU A 174 10.06 20.13 -0.31
N THR A 175 8.96 19.37 -0.32
CA THR A 175 7.62 19.97 -0.54
C THR A 175 6.66 19.70 0.61
N ASN A 176 6.56 18.47 1.11
CA ASN A 176 5.56 18.10 2.11
C ASN A 176 6.18 18.08 3.51
N LEU A 177 5.44 18.62 4.46
CA LEU A 177 5.76 18.59 5.89
C LEU A 177 4.57 18.02 6.65
N ILE A 178 4.77 16.87 7.31
CA ILE A 178 3.70 16.17 8.03
C ILE A 178 3.17 16.99 9.22
N CYS A 179 1.86 16.89 9.45
CA CYS A 179 1.22 17.43 10.65
C CYS A 179 0.07 16.51 11.12
N PHE A 180 -0.36 16.70 12.36
CA PHE A 180 -1.34 15.86 13.01
C PHE A 180 -2.46 16.67 13.64
N SER A 181 -3.69 16.10 13.61
CA SER A 181 -4.83 16.72 14.30
C SER A 181 -4.73 16.63 15.81
N GLY A 182 -4.06 15.59 16.32
CA GLY A 182 -4.11 15.25 17.73
C GLY A 182 -5.36 14.47 18.12
N ARG A 183 -5.51 14.22 19.41
CA ARG A 183 -6.67 13.51 19.95
C ARG A 183 -7.94 14.36 19.91
N ARG A 184 -9.08 13.69 19.76
CA ARG A 184 -10.42 14.31 19.78
C ARG A 184 -10.75 14.95 21.12
N ASN A 185 -10.38 14.31 22.24
CA ASN A 185 -10.63 14.79 23.61
C ASN A 185 -12.10 15.17 23.87
N GLY A 186 -13.03 14.40 23.28
CA GLY A 186 -14.49 14.61 23.46
C GLY A 186 -15.10 15.78 22.68
N VAL A 187 -14.35 16.49 21.83
CA VAL A 187 -14.93 17.57 21.01
C VAL A 187 -15.75 17.00 19.84
N THR A 188 -16.73 17.79 19.39
CA THR A 188 -17.49 17.47 18.17
C THR A 188 -16.65 17.71 16.92
N ASP A 189 -17.06 17.17 15.79
CA ASP A 189 -16.38 17.42 14.51
C ASP A 189 -16.31 18.92 14.18
N LEU A 190 -17.40 19.66 14.40
CA LEU A 190 -17.42 21.10 14.19
C LEU A 190 -16.36 21.81 15.03
N GLN A 191 -16.29 21.51 16.32
CA GLN A 191 -15.30 22.11 17.21
C GLN A 191 -13.87 21.71 16.81
N GLY A 192 -13.66 20.44 16.39
CA GLY A 192 -12.38 19.95 15.89
C GLY A 192 -11.92 20.69 14.64
N TRP A 193 -12.82 20.90 13.67
CA TRP A 193 -12.51 21.72 12.48
C TRP A 193 -12.15 23.15 12.85
N GLU A 194 -12.93 23.82 13.72
CA GLU A 194 -12.66 25.19 14.17
C GLU A 194 -11.30 25.31 14.88
N ASN A 195 -10.98 24.35 15.74
CA ASN A 195 -9.71 24.32 16.45
C ASN A 195 -8.53 24.14 15.47
N CYS A 196 -8.56 23.10 14.62
CA CYS A 196 -7.51 22.83 13.64
C CYS A 196 -7.35 23.99 12.64
N GLU A 197 -8.45 24.52 12.12
CA GLU A 197 -8.47 25.65 11.19
C GLU A 197 -7.79 26.89 11.80
N LYS A 198 -8.11 27.22 13.05
CA LYS A 198 -7.55 28.37 13.77
C LYS A 198 -6.03 28.26 13.90
N GLY A 199 -5.52 27.11 14.29
CA GLY A 199 -4.06 26.89 14.44
C GLY A 199 -3.32 26.87 13.09
N LEU A 200 -3.83 26.08 12.14
CA LEU A 200 -3.21 25.88 10.83
C LEU A 200 -3.20 27.15 9.98
N LYS A 201 -4.26 27.94 9.99
CA LYS A 201 -4.32 29.22 9.25
C LYS A 201 -3.24 30.23 9.64
N ARG A 202 -2.66 30.11 10.84
CA ARG A 202 -1.50 30.94 11.23
C ARG A 202 -0.26 30.60 10.43
N LEU A 203 -0.14 29.36 9.94
CA LEU A 203 1.03 28.87 9.19
C LEU A 203 0.87 28.99 7.67
N ILE A 204 -0.35 29.07 7.16
CA ILE A 204 -0.62 29.08 5.71
C ILE A 204 0.14 30.18 4.97
N PRO A 205 0.20 31.44 5.41
CA PRO A 205 0.95 32.48 4.69
C PRO A 205 2.45 32.14 4.55
N LEU A 206 3.04 31.51 5.57
CA LEU A 206 4.44 31.09 5.53
C LEU A 206 4.62 29.86 4.63
N ALA A 207 3.72 28.89 4.70
CA ALA A 207 3.73 27.69 3.85
C ALA A 207 3.59 28.07 2.37
N GLU A 208 2.67 28.99 2.02
CA GLU A 208 2.51 29.51 0.65
C GLU A 208 3.75 30.25 0.16
N LYS A 209 4.31 31.15 0.99
CA LYS A 209 5.55 31.87 0.68
C LYS A 209 6.70 30.93 0.32
N HIS A 210 6.83 29.83 1.05
CA HIS A 210 7.90 28.85 0.89
C HIS A 210 7.52 27.70 -0.05
N LYS A 211 6.27 27.65 -0.57
CA LYS A 211 5.74 26.57 -1.41
C LYS A 211 5.81 25.20 -0.73
N VAL A 212 5.69 25.18 0.59
CA VAL A 212 5.62 23.96 1.39
C VAL A 212 4.17 23.59 1.61
N VAL A 213 3.84 22.31 1.53
CA VAL A 213 2.52 21.78 1.80
C VAL A 213 2.49 21.18 3.20
N LEU A 214 1.69 21.75 4.09
CA LEU A 214 1.38 21.13 5.37
C LEU A 214 0.44 19.93 5.08
N THR A 215 0.88 18.75 5.41
CA THR A 215 0.20 17.51 5.04
C THR A 215 -0.28 16.78 6.29
N MET A 216 -1.62 16.84 6.53
CA MET A 216 -2.21 16.17 7.70
C MET A 216 -2.46 14.70 7.41
N GLU A 217 -1.96 13.83 8.27
CA GLU A 217 -2.14 12.41 8.13
C GLU A 217 -3.50 11.95 8.63
N LEU A 218 -4.12 11.07 7.81
CA LEU A 218 -5.32 10.32 8.17
C LEU A 218 -4.88 9.04 8.89
N LEU A 219 -5.19 8.91 10.18
CA LEU A 219 -4.85 7.75 11.01
C LEU A 219 -6.10 7.03 11.51
N ASN A 220 -5.99 5.72 11.79
CA ASN A 220 -7.08 5.00 12.42
C ASN A 220 -7.16 5.26 13.93
N SER A 221 -8.34 5.51 14.44
CA SER A 221 -8.58 5.72 15.88
C SER A 221 -8.62 4.42 16.70
N VAL A 222 -8.46 3.25 16.05
CA VAL A 222 -8.32 1.95 16.71
C VAL A 222 -6.90 1.77 17.26
N GLY A 223 -5.89 2.00 16.42
CA GLY A 223 -4.46 1.92 16.80
C GLY A 223 -3.95 3.21 17.46
N HIS A 224 -4.42 4.37 16.99
CA HIS A 224 -4.13 5.70 17.54
C HIS A 224 -5.36 6.20 18.30
N LYS A 225 -5.54 5.70 19.52
CA LYS A 225 -6.76 5.90 20.30
C LYS A 225 -7.16 7.38 20.37
N ASP A 226 -8.43 7.64 20.00
CA ASP A 226 -9.06 8.96 20.05
C ASP A 226 -8.45 9.99 19.06
N TYR A 227 -7.72 9.54 18.01
CA TYR A 227 -7.23 10.46 16.98
C TYR A 227 -8.41 11.11 16.24
N LEU A 228 -8.31 12.42 15.95
CA LEU A 228 -9.46 13.18 15.45
C LEU A 228 -9.65 13.06 13.93
N CYS A 229 -8.57 13.20 13.13
CA CYS A 229 -8.61 13.14 11.66
C CYS A 229 -8.55 11.68 11.18
N ASP A 230 -9.58 10.89 11.50
CA ASP A 230 -9.63 9.45 11.31
C ASP A 230 -10.54 9.00 10.15
N HIS A 231 -11.12 9.94 9.39
CA HIS A 231 -11.93 9.67 8.20
C HIS A 231 -11.62 10.67 7.09
N THR A 232 -11.63 10.18 5.84
CA THR A 232 -11.30 11.00 4.66
C THR A 232 -12.24 12.20 4.50
N VAL A 233 -13.54 12.02 4.78
CA VAL A 233 -14.52 13.11 4.70
C VAL A 233 -14.22 14.24 5.68
N TRP A 234 -13.74 13.89 6.89
CA TRP A 234 -13.37 14.87 7.90
C TRP A 234 -12.15 15.70 7.48
N GLY A 235 -11.10 15.02 6.99
CA GLY A 235 -9.88 15.68 6.49
C GLY A 235 -10.15 16.56 5.27
N ALA A 236 -10.97 16.09 4.31
CA ALA A 236 -11.36 16.86 3.13
C ALA A 236 -12.15 18.14 3.49
N GLU A 237 -13.02 18.09 4.49
CA GLU A 237 -13.73 19.27 4.99
C GLU A 237 -12.73 20.26 5.63
N LEU A 238 -11.75 19.80 6.37
CA LEU A 238 -10.70 20.67 6.90
C LEU A 238 -9.90 21.36 5.78
N CYS A 239 -9.53 20.62 4.72
CA CYS A 239 -8.89 21.21 3.54
C CYS A 239 -9.74 22.31 2.90
N ARG A 240 -11.06 22.08 2.76
CA ARG A 240 -12.01 23.05 2.21
C ARG A 240 -12.09 24.31 3.08
N ARG A 241 -12.10 24.17 4.40
CA ARG A 241 -12.18 25.29 5.37
C ARG A 241 -10.89 26.14 5.37
N ILE A 242 -9.75 25.48 5.26
CA ILE A 242 -8.44 26.18 5.17
C ILE A 242 -8.33 26.91 3.84
N GLY A 243 -8.78 26.30 2.73
CA GLY A 243 -8.92 26.93 1.42
C GLY A 243 -7.58 27.23 0.72
N SER A 244 -6.47 26.60 1.14
CA SER A 244 -5.15 26.79 0.55
C SER A 244 -4.63 25.52 -0.15
N PRO A 245 -3.97 25.62 -1.31
CA PRO A 245 -3.30 24.49 -1.93
C PRO A 245 -2.11 23.99 -1.10
N ASN A 246 -1.63 24.77 -0.14
CA ASN A 246 -0.51 24.43 0.74
C ASN A 246 -0.95 23.72 2.04
N PHE A 247 -2.20 23.27 2.09
CA PHE A 247 -2.68 22.32 3.09
C PHE A 247 -3.39 21.16 2.41
N LYS A 248 -2.91 19.95 2.64
CA LYS A 248 -3.38 18.71 2.02
C LYS A 248 -3.41 17.57 3.03
N LEU A 249 -3.78 16.39 2.56
CA LEU A 249 -3.83 15.15 3.34
C LEU A 249 -2.74 14.18 2.87
N LEU A 250 -2.23 13.42 3.82
CA LEU A 250 -1.59 12.14 3.60
C LEU A 250 -2.69 11.07 3.72
N TYR A 251 -2.97 10.37 2.62
CA TYR A 251 -3.93 9.28 2.58
C TYR A 251 -3.22 7.96 2.84
N ASP A 252 -3.28 7.47 4.06
CA ASP A 252 -2.75 6.16 4.42
C ASP A 252 -3.83 5.10 4.19
N ILE A 253 -3.60 4.26 3.17
CA ILE A 253 -4.54 3.21 2.74
C ILE A 253 -4.80 2.20 3.86
N TYR A 254 -3.77 1.83 4.65
CA TYR A 254 -3.92 0.92 5.77
C TYR A 254 -4.86 1.49 6.84
N HIS A 255 -4.65 2.75 7.22
CA HIS A 255 -5.48 3.40 8.21
C HIS A 255 -6.92 3.57 7.73
N MET A 256 -7.12 3.97 6.47
CA MET A 256 -8.45 4.19 5.92
C MET A 256 -9.19 2.88 5.62
N GLN A 257 -8.48 1.77 5.38
CA GLN A 257 -9.13 0.46 5.31
C GLN A 257 -9.77 0.07 6.64
N ILE A 258 -9.10 0.33 7.76
CA ILE A 258 -9.61 0.04 9.10
C ILE A 258 -10.83 0.90 9.44
N MET A 259 -10.82 2.18 9.05
CA MET A 259 -11.83 3.14 9.46
C MET A 259 -13.06 3.18 8.56
N GLU A 260 -12.88 3.11 7.25
CA GLU A 260 -13.98 3.38 6.31
C GLU A 260 -14.05 2.40 5.13
N GLY A 261 -12.96 1.72 4.77
CA GLY A 261 -12.93 0.87 3.58
C GLY A 261 -13.21 1.64 2.30
N ASN A 262 -13.81 0.97 1.28
CA ASN A 262 -14.22 1.59 0.01
C ASN A 262 -13.11 2.44 -0.65
N ILE A 263 -11.87 1.98 -0.53
CA ILE A 263 -10.63 2.73 -0.81
C ILE A 263 -10.61 3.37 -2.20
N ILE A 264 -10.96 2.60 -3.24
CA ILE A 264 -10.92 3.08 -4.63
C ILE A 264 -11.89 4.25 -4.86
N GLU A 265 -13.10 4.17 -4.33
CA GLU A 265 -14.09 5.22 -4.47
C GLU A 265 -13.68 6.48 -3.69
N ASN A 266 -13.13 6.31 -2.48
CA ASN A 266 -12.61 7.41 -1.68
C ASN A 266 -11.42 8.10 -2.38
N ILE A 267 -10.50 7.34 -3.00
CA ILE A 267 -9.41 7.90 -3.80
C ILE A 267 -9.99 8.73 -4.96
N ARG A 268 -10.91 8.18 -5.77
CA ARG A 268 -11.52 8.90 -6.89
C ARG A 268 -12.20 10.19 -6.48
N LYS A 269 -12.89 10.18 -5.35
CA LYS A 269 -13.64 11.33 -4.84
C LYS A 269 -12.77 12.40 -4.20
N TYR A 270 -11.78 12.00 -3.42
CA TYR A 270 -11.05 12.91 -2.54
C TYR A 270 -9.59 13.18 -2.97
N HIS A 271 -9.10 12.57 -4.08
CA HIS A 271 -7.73 12.78 -4.58
C HIS A 271 -7.30 14.26 -4.70
N PRO A 272 -8.18 15.25 -4.98
CA PRO A 272 -7.72 16.64 -5.05
C PRO A 272 -7.16 17.18 -3.73
N TYR A 273 -7.47 16.50 -2.62
CA TYR A 273 -6.96 16.86 -1.30
C TYR A 273 -5.70 16.10 -0.91
N PHE A 274 -5.24 15.12 -1.70
CA PHE A 274 -4.07 14.30 -1.36
C PHE A 274 -2.78 14.90 -1.92
N SER A 275 -1.75 15.05 -1.08
CA SER A 275 -0.38 15.35 -1.49
C SER A 275 0.55 14.15 -1.38
N HIS A 276 0.17 13.17 -0.58
CA HIS A 276 0.95 11.96 -0.31
C HIS A 276 0.05 10.76 -0.04
N VAL A 277 0.55 9.55 -0.33
CA VAL A 277 -0.19 8.29 -0.10
C VAL A 277 0.75 7.29 0.56
N HIS A 278 0.27 6.63 1.62
CA HIS A 278 0.96 5.50 2.24
C HIS A 278 0.25 4.17 1.97
N THR A 279 1.03 3.09 1.99
CA THR A 279 0.57 1.71 1.85
C THR A 279 0.93 0.90 3.08
N GLY A 280 0.13 -0.11 3.40
CA GLY A 280 0.42 -1.10 4.43
C GLY A 280 -0.61 -2.22 4.37
N GLY A 281 -0.21 -3.47 4.65
CA GLY A 281 -1.10 -4.63 4.62
C GLY A 281 -2.13 -4.58 5.75
N SER A 282 -3.40 -4.78 5.42
CA SER A 282 -4.47 -4.87 6.41
C SER A 282 -5.03 -6.31 6.43
N PRO A 283 -5.12 -6.94 7.62
CA PRO A 283 -4.73 -6.45 8.94
C PRO A 283 -3.21 -6.50 9.19
N GLY A 284 -2.76 -5.83 10.26
CA GLY A 284 -1.43 -6.01 10.86
C GLY A 284 -0.34 -5.06 10.39
N ARG A 285 -0.59 -4.22 9.37
CA ARG A 285 0.38 -3.25 8.82
C ARG A 285 1.68 -3.90 8.33
N ALA A 286 1.61 -5.15 7.83
CA ALA A 286 2.72 -5.88 7.24
C ALA A 286 2.78 -5.67 5.71
N GLU A 287 3.40 -6.61 4.98
CA GLU A 287 3.51 -6.59 3.52
C GLU A 287 2.16 -6.43 2.82
N ILE A 288 2.16 -5.80 1.64
CA ILE A 288 0.94 -5.59 0.83
C ILE A 288 0.70 -6.71 -0.20
N ASP A 289 1.26 -7.87 0.03
CA ASP A 289 1.16 -9.04 -0.84
C ASP A 289 -0.14 -9.85 -0.63
N GLU A 290 -0.15 -11.11 -1.01
CA GLU A 290 -1.30 -12.00 -0.91
C GLU A 290 -1.70 -12.40 0.51
N THR A 291 -0.96 -11.98 1.54
CA THR A 291 -1.21 -12.31 2.95
C THR A 291 -2.17 -11.36 3.65
N GLN A 292 -2.70 -10.35 2.93
CA GLN A 292 -3.58 -9.31 3.44
C GLN A 292 -4.84 -9.14 2.54
N GLU A 293 -5.79 -8.28 2.94
CA GLU A 293 -7.14 -8.24 2.35
C GLU A 293 -7.32 -7.27 1.17
N LEU A 294 -6.36 -6.34 0.90
CA LEU A 294 -6.47 -5.31 -0.13
C LEU A 294 -5.84 -5.76 -1.45
N TYR A 295 -6.50 -5.49 -2.57
CA TYR A 295 -5.92 -5.71 -3.89
C TYR A 295 -5.21 -4.44 -4.39
N TYR A 296 -3.98 -4.23 -3.95
CA TYR A 296 -3.17 -3.04 -4.22
C TYR A 296 -3.00 -2.68 -5.70
N PRO A 297 -2.83 -3.62 -6.66
CA PRO A 297 -2.73 -3.23 -8.08
C PRO A 297 -3.93 -2.44 -8.59
N ALA A 298 -5.16 -2.79 -8.18
CA ALA A 298 -6.36 -2.04 -8.56
C ALA A 298 -6.43 -0.68 -7.85
N ILE A 299 -6.01 -0.60 -6.59
CA ILE A 299 -6.02 0.63 -5.79
C ILE A 299 -5.04 1.64 -6.41
N ILE A 300 -3.79 1.23 -6.67
CA ILE A 300 -2.78 2.12 -7.23
C ILE A 300 -3.13 2.52 -8.67
N LYS A 301 -3.69 1.61 -9.48
CA LYS A 301 -4.20 1.96 -10.80
C LYS A 301 -5.28 3.06 -10.71
N ALA A 302 -6.25 2.92 -9.81
CA ALA A 302 -7.27 3.94 -9.59
C ALA A 302 -6.68 5.28 -9.15
N LEU A 303 -5.65 5.27 -8.31
CA LEU A 303 -4.91 6.47 -7.92
C LEU A 303 -4.24 7.14 -9.13
N MET A 304 -3.54 6.38 -9.98
CA MET A 304 -2.88 6.92 -11.18
C MET A 304 -3.89 7.47 -12.20
N GLU A 305 -5.05 6.83 -12.35
CA GLU A 305 -6.15 7.29 -13.22
C GLU A 305 -6.68 8.67 -12.82
N THR A 306 -6.54 9.09 -11.55
CA THR A 306 -6.89 10.45 -11.11
C THR A 306 -5.92 11.55 -11.58
N GLY A 307 -4.79 11.17 -12.16
CA GLY A 307 -3.72 12.09 -12.53
C GLY A 307 -2.77 12.43 -11.37
N TYR A 308 -2.81 11.67 -10.27
CA TYR A 308 -1.92 11.85 -9.12
C TYR A 308 -0.45 11.79 -9.54
N LYS A 309 0.37 12.73 -9.05
CA LYS A 309 1.81 12.87 -9.37
C LYS A 309 2.72 12.84 -8.14
N GLY A 310 2.14 12.66 -6.95
CA GLY A 310 2.88 12.52 -5.72
C GLY A 310 3.57 11.16 -5.58
N PHE A 311 4.12 10.91 -4.43
CA PHE A 311 4.75 9.64 -4.11
C PHE A 311 3.76 8.65 -3.50
N VAL A 312 4.05 7.36 -3.69
CA VAL A 312 3.42 6.25 -2.97
C VAL A 312 4.49 5.69 -2.03
N GLY A 313 4.32 5.96 -0.75
CA GLY A 313 5.24 5.56 0.32
C GLY A 313 4.88 4.20 0.89
N GLN A 314 5.85 3.29 0.91
CA GLN A 314 5.73 2.01 1.58
C GLN A 314 5.90 2.21 3.09
N GLU A 315 4.81 2.08 3.84
CA GLU A 315 4.80 2.24 5.30
C GLU A 315 4.21 1.01 5.98
N PHE A 316 4.87 -0.11 5.79
CA PHE A 316 4.53 -1.38 6.41
C PHE A 316 5.69 -1.89 7.28
N VAL A 317 5.38 -2.65 8.33
CA VAL A 317 6.38 -3.30 9.19
C VAL A 317 6.67 -4.69 8.60
N PRO A 318 7.86 -4.92 8.01
CA PRO A 318 8.17 -6.21 7.40
C PRO A 318 8.04 -7.37 8.38
N ALA A 319 7.22 -8.35 8.03
CA ALA A 319 7.04 -9.59 8.80
C ALA A 319 7.93 -10.74 8.29
N GLN A 320 8.43 -10.64 7.05
CA GLN A 320 9.33 -11.63 6.45
C GLN A 320 10.77 -11.43 6.93
N GLU A 321 11.57 -12.52 6.91
CA GLU A 321 12.98 -12.49 7.32
C GLU A 321 13.83 -11.58 6.42
N ASP A 322 13.65 -11.68 5.10
CA ASP A 322 14.30 -10.79 4.13
C ASP A 322 13.46 -9.54 3.89
N LYS A 323 13.67 -8.53 4.74
CA LYS A 323 12.94 -7.25 4.70
C LYS A 323 13.14 -6.49 3.38
N ILE A 324 14.29 -6.61 2.73
CA ILE A 324 14.57 -5.91 1.47
C ILE A 324 13.87 -6.59 0.31
N ALA A 325 13.87 -7.92 0.25
CA ALA A 325 13.06 -8.65 -0.73
C ALA A 325 11.56 -8.35 -0.57
N SER A 326 11.07 -8.25 0.67
CA SER A 326 9.70 -7.78 0.96
C SER A 326 9.43 -6.39 0.38
N LEU A 327 10.33 -5.43 0.62
CA LEU A 327 10.19 -4.07 0.10
C LEU A 327 10.19 -4.04 -1.43
N GLU A 328 11.10 -4.76 -2.06
CA GLU A 328 11.15 -4.87 -3.53
C GLU A 328 9.87 -5.51 -4.10
N LYS A 329 9.34 -6.57 -3.47
CA LYS A 329 8.06 -7.18 -3.84
C LYS A 329 6.91 -6.17 -3.74
N CYS A 330 6.82 -5.42 -2.64
CA CYS A 330 5.76 -4.44 -2.42
C CYS A 330 5.80 -3.28 -3.44
N ILE A 331 7.00 -2.78 -3.80
CA ILE A 331 7.15 -1.79 -4.87
C ILE A 331 6.61 -2.32 -6.19
N ARG A 332 6.95 -3.57 -6.56
CA ARG A 332 6.50 -4.20 -7.81
C ARG A 332 5.00 -4.40 -7.85
N ILE A 333 4.36 -4.70 -6.71
CA ILE A 333 2.90 -4.77 -6.60
C ILE A 333 2.24 -3.41 -6.92
N CYS A 334 2.88 -2.31 -6.52
CA CYS A 334 2.42 -0.95 -6.79
C CYS A 334 2.80 -0.43 -8.19
N ASP A 335 3.70 -1.08 -8.91
CA ASP A 335 4.19 -0.64 -10.22
C ASP A 335 3.22 -1.02 -11.34
N VAL A 336 2.13 -0.25 -11.52
CA VAL A 336 0.99 -0.54 -12.40
C VAL A 336 1.07 0.14 -13.76
#